data_02ceef5b60837667b475661b67adb757
#
_entry.id   02ceef5b60837667b475661b67adb757
#
_cell.length_a   1.000
_cell.length_b   1.000
_cell.length_c   1.000
_cell.angle_alpha   90.00
_cell.angle_beta   90.00
_cell.angle_gamma   90.00
#
_symmetry.space_group_name_H-M   'P 1'
#
loop_
_entity.id
_entity.type
_entity.pdbx_description
1 polymer ?
#
loop_
_entity_poly.entity_id
_entity_poly.type
_entity_poly.pdbx_seq_one_letter_code
_entity_poly.pdbx_strand_id
1 'polypeptide(L)'
;MFDAKKVKNEIVEWIRNWFEQNGKDCMAVVGISGGKDSSVVAALCVEALGKDRVIGVLMPQGEQSDIEYSKMLVDFLDITRITCNIEGAVNEVLESFEGVVSPTPQTTTNLPARIRMATLYAISQSVNGRVANTCNLSEDWVGYATKYGDAAGDFSPLSQLTVTEVKAIGRELGLPSELVDKIPTDGLCGKTDEDNLGSVSYTHLRAHETAAN
;
A
#
# COMPACT_ATOMS: atom_id res chain seq x y z
N MET A 1 18.22 19.50 -4.56
CA MET A 1 17.11 19.55 -3.57
C MET A 1 15.91 18.85 -4.20
N PHE A 2 15.23 17.94 -3.51
CA PHE A 2 14.06 17.23 -4.02
C PHE A 2 12.91 18.22 -4.31
N ASP A 3 12.35 18.16 -5.51
CA ASP A 3 11.22 18.99 -5.95
C ASP A 3 9.96 18.12 -6.00
N ALA A 4 9.20 18.12 -4.90
CA ALA A 4 8.02 17.28 -4.74
C ALA A 4 6.96 17.55 -5.81
N LYS A 5 6.76 18.80 -6.21
CA LYS A 5 5.78 19.18 -7.23
C LYS A 5 6.17 18.64 -8.61
N LYS A 6 7.44 18.78 -8.97
CA LYS A 6 7.95 18.28 -10.25
C LYS A 6 7.83 16.76 -10.30
N VAL A 7 8.34 16.05 -9.28
CA VAL A 7 8.32 14.58 -9.22
C VAL A 7 6.89 14.04 -9.17
N LYS A 8 5.99 14.68 -8.41
CA LYS A 8 4.56 14.34 -8.43
C LYS A 8 3.99 14.39 -9.85
N ASN A 9 4.25 15.47 -10.58
CA ASN A 9 3.74 15.61 -11.94
C ASN A 9 4.34 14.57 -12.90
N GLU A 10 5.62 14.23 -12.75
CA GLU A 10 6.28 13.18 -13.54
C GLU A 10 5.65 11.81 -13.28
N ILE A 11 5.33 11.49 -12.02
CA ILE A 11 4.66 10.22 -11.66
C ILE A 11 3.23 10.19 -12.20
N VAL A 12 2.48 11.28 -12.08
CA VAL A 12 1.12 11.38 -12.64
C VAL A 12 1.12 11.14 -14.15
N GLU A 13 2.06 11.75 -14.87
CA GLU A 13 2.21 11.53 -16.31
C GLU A 13 2.66 10.10 -16.63
N TRP A 14 3.56 9.55 -15.83
CA TRP A 14 3.97 8.16 -15.97
C TRP A 14 2.79 7.19 -15.78
N ILE A 15 1.91 7.40 -14.77
CA ILE A 15 0.71 6.59 -14.57
C ILE A 15 -0.22 6.67 -15.78
N ARG A 16 -0.47 7.88 -16.32
CA ARG A 16 -1.29 8.06 -17.53
C ARG A 16 -0.75 7.25 -18.71
N ASN A 17 0.54 7.39 -18.98
CA ASN A 17 1.22 6.69 -20.07
C ASN A 17 1.22 5.19 -19.86
N TRP A 18 1.41 4.73 -18.62
CA TRP A 18 1.38 3.31 -18.29
C TRP A 18 0.00 2.70 -18.57
N PHE A 19 -1.09 3.37 -18.13
CA PHE A 19 -2.45 2.91 -18.40
C PHE A 19 -2.80 2.96 -19.89
N GLU A 20 -2.38 3.98 -20.62
CA GLU A 20 -2.59 4.04 -22.08
C GLU A 20 -2.01 2.82 -22.80
N GLN A 21 -0.89 2.28 -22.33
CA GLN A 21 -0.20 1.13 -22.94
C GLN A 21 -0.67 -0.22 -22.40
N ASN A 22 -1.11 -0.29 -21.13
CA ASN A 22 -1.38 -1.55 -20.43
C ASN A 22 -2.85 -1.75 -20.02
N GLY A 23 -3.71 -0.80 -20.35
CA GLY A 23 -5.14 -0.89 -20.03
C GLY A 23 -5.82 0.47 -20.00
N LYS A 24 -5.99 1.08 -21.18
CA LYS A 24 -6.53 2.45 -21.35
C LYS A 24 -7.82 2.69 -20.58
N ASP A 25 -8.73 1.71 -20.57
CA ASP A 25 -10.05 1.81 -19.93
C ASP A 25 -10.11 1.03 -18.59
N CYS A 26 -8.95 0.60 -18.08
CA CYS A 26 -8.89 -0.14 -16.84
C CYS A 26 -9.02 0.76 -15.61
N MET A 27 -9.55 0.19 -14.53
CA MET A 27 -9.58 0.79 -13.20
C MET A 27 -8.23 0.64 -12.51
N ALA A 28 -7.80 1.62 -11.71
CA ALA A 28 -6.73 1.43 -10.75
C ALA A 28 -7.31 0.85 -9.45
N VAL A 29 -6.85 -0.31 -9.03
CA VAL A 29 -7.29 -0.97 -7.79
C VAL A 29 -6.19 -0.84 -6.76
N VAL A 30 -6.47 -0.16 -5.65
CA VAL A 30 -5.50 0.17 -4.62
C VAL A 30 -5.93 -0.41 -3.28
N GLY A 31 -5.06 -1.20 -2.66
CA GLY A 31 -5.25 -1.65 -1.28
C GLY A 31 -5.01 -0.48 -0.32
N ILE A 32 -6.00 -0.15 0.49
CA ILE A 32 -5.95 1.00 1.40
C ILE A 32 -5.72 0.51 2.84
N SER A 33 -4.51 0.74 3.33
CA SER A 33 -4.12 0.40 4.72
C SER A 33 -4.35 1.56 5.71
N GLY A 34 -4.63 2.77 5.22
CA GLY A 34 -4.66 3.99 6.03
C GLY A 34 -3.26 4.53 6.38
N GLY A 35 -2.20 3.95 5.82
CA GLY A 35 -0.84 4.46 5.90
C GLY A 35 -0.51 5.44 4.76
N LYS A 36 0.62 6.14 4.89
CA LYS A 36 1.09 7.16 3.94
C LYS A 36 1.22 6.64 2.51
N ASP A 37 1.79 5.44 2.33
CA ASP A 37 2.14 4.91 1.00
C ASP A 37 0.88 4.62 0.19
N SER A 38 -0.05 3.85 0.74
CA SER A 38 -1.34 3.57 0.08
C SER A 38 -2.15 4.85 -0.18
N SER A 39 -2.05 5.84 0.72
CA SER A 39 -2.72 7.14 0.58
C SER A 39 -2.15 7.94 -0.59
N VAL A 40 -0.82 8.00 -0.72
CA VAL A 40 -0.14 8.71 -1.80
C VAL A 40 -0.39 8.02 -3.14
N VAL A 41 -0.33 6.68 -3.20
CA VAL A 41 -0.63 5.93 -4.44
C VAL A 41 -2.05 6.18 -4.91
N ALA A 42 -3.04 6.10 -4.01
CA ALA A 42 -4.43 6.35 -4.35
C ALA A 42 -4.64 7.78 -4.88
N ALA A 43 -4.06 8.79 -4.22
CA ALA A 43 -4.17 10.18 -4.64
C ALA A 43 -3.47 10.44 -5.99
N LEU A 44 -2.30 9.85 -6.23
CA LEU A 44 -1.62 9.91 -7.54
C LEU A 44 -2.46 9.28 -8.65
N CYS A 45 -3.10 8.14 -8.38
CA CYS A 45 -4.02 7.49 -9.32
C CYS A 45 -5.24 8.38 -9.62
N VAL A 46 -5.80 9.04 -8.60
CA VAL A 46 -6.93 9.98 -8.79
C VAL A 46 -6.50 11.19 -9.64
N GLU A 47 -5.33 11.78 -9.38
CA GLU A 47 -4.82 12.90 -10.18
C GLU A 47 -4.50 12.49 -11.63
N ALA A 48 -4.07 11.25 -11.82
CA ALA A 48 -3.73 10.73 -13.15
C ALA A 48 -4.96 10.33 -13.98
N LEU A 49 -5.92 9.63 -13.39
CA LEU A 49 -6.99 8.92 -14.09
C LEU A 49 -8.38 9.50 -13.82
N GLY A 50 -8.53 10.31 -12.77
CA GLY A 50 -9.82 10.73 -12.24
C GLY A 50 -10.40 9.74 -11.23
N LYS A 51 -11.18 10.25 -10.27
CA LYS A 51 -11.72 9.49 -9.15
C LYS A 51 -12.61 8.30 -9.56
N ASP A 52 -13.34 8.44 -10.66
CA ASP A 52 -14.26 7.40 -11.17
C ASP A 52 -13.52 6.17 -11.72
N ARG A 53 -12.19 6.27 -11.90
CA ARG A 53 -11.33 5.18 -12.36
C ARG A 53 -10.44 4.61 -11.25
N VAL A 54 -10.69 4.96 -9.99
CA VAL A 54 -9.92 4.46 -8.84
C VAL A 54 -10.84 3.75 -7.85
N ILE A 55 -10.44 2.56 -7.45
CA ILE A 55 -11.14 1.76 -6.45
C ILE A 55 -10.21 1.56 -5.25
N GLY A 56 -10.66 2.04 -4.08
CA GLY A 56 -10.00 1.78 -2.80
C GLY A 56 -10.54 0.52 -2.14
N VAL A 57 -9.68 -0.44 -1.86
CA VAL A 57 -10.04 -1.71 -1.22
C VAL A 57 -9.52 -1.74 0.20
N LEU A 58 -10.43 -1.77 1.16
CA LEU A 58 -10.14 -1.91 2.59
C LEU A 58 -10.23 -3.40 2.96
N MET A 59 -9.18 -3.94 3.53
CA MET A 59 -9.09 -5.38 3.83
C MET A 59 -8.70 -5.63 5.29
N PRO A 60 -9.61 -5.29 6.25
CA PRO A 60 -9.36 -5.57 7.65
C PRO A 60 -9.28 -7.09 7.90
N GLN A 61 -8.49 -7.47 8.90
CA GLN A 61 -8.50 -8.80 9.48
C GLN A 61 -9.19 -8.71 10.84
N GLY A 62 -10.49 -9.02 10.90
CA GLY A 62 -11.31 -8.82 12.08
C GLY A 62 -11.59 -7.34 12.35
N GLU A 63 -11.65 -6.99 13.64
CA GLU A 63 -11.77 -5.60 14.08
C GLU A 63 -10.41 -4.92 14.02
N GLN A 64 -10.32 -3.82 13.27
CA GLN A 64 -9.10 -3.06 13.10
C GLN A 64 -9.30 -1.65 13.65
N SER A 65 -8.57 -1.29 14.70
CA SER A 65 -8.74 -0.02 15.43
C SER A 65 -8.44 1.23 14.59
N ASP A 66 -7.64 1.09 13.55
CA ASP A 66 -7.21 2.20 12.69
C ASP A 66 -7.89 2.23 11.32
N ILE A 67 -8.96 1.44 11.12
CA ILE A 67 -9.73 1.39 9.86
C ILE A 67 -10.30 2.77 9.48
N GLU A 68 -10.50 3.67 10.45
CA GLU A 68 -11.01 5.01 10.22
C GLU A 68 -10.07 5.86 9.34
N TYR A 69 -8.74 5.64 9.40
CA TYR A 69 -7.81 6.31 8.49
C TYR A 69 -8.01 5.85 7.04
N SER A 70 -8.28 4.57 6.83
CA SER A 70 -8.60 4.05 5.50
C SER A 70 -9.91 4.62 4.96
N LYS A 71 -10.93 4.75 5.82
CA LYS A 71 -12.20 5.38 5.45
C LYS A 71 -12.02 6.87 5.16
N MET A 72 -11.28 7.59 6.02
CA MET A 72 -10.96 9.01 5.82
C MET A 72 -10.35 9.26 4.44
N LEU A 73 -9.40 8.42 4.02
CA LEU A 73 -8.77 8.55 2.71
C LEU A 73 -9.76 8.39 1.56
N VAL A 74 -10.55 7.33 1.57
CA VAL A 74 -11.48 7.08 0.45
C VAL A 74 -12.59 8.12 0.38
N ASP A 75 -13.04 8.63 1.53
CA ASP A 75 -14.01 9.72 1.61
C ASP A 75 -13.40 11.05 1.16
N PHE A 76 -12.14 11.33 1.53
CA PHE A 76 -11.40 12.52 1.09
C PHE A 76 -11.17 12.54 -0.43
N LEU A 77 -10.84 11.40 -1.03
CA LEU A 77 -10.61 11.26 -2.47
C LEU A 77 -11.91 11.09 -3.26
N ASP A 78 -13.04 10.89 -2.60
CA ASP A 78 -14.37 10.62 -3.20
C ASP A 78 -14.31 9.47 -4.23
N ILE A 79 -13.60 8.37 -3.88
CA ILE A 79 -13.42 7.19 -4.73
C ILE A 79 -14.34 6.05 -4.31
N THR A 80 -14.57 5.11 -5.24
CA THR A 80 -15.33 3.88 -4.93
C THR A 80 -14.63 3.07 -3.85
N ARG A 81 -15.36 2.70 -2.79
CA ARG A 81 -14.88 1.87 -1.69
C ARG A 81 -15.41 0.46 -1.75
N ILE A 82 -14.53 -0.52 -1.65
CA ILE A 82 -14.88 -1.92 -1.39
C ILE A 82 -14.27 -2.32 -0.04
N THR A 83 -15.05 -2.93 0.84
CA THR A 83 -14.54 -3.45 2.12
C THR A 83 -14.68 -4.98 2.13
N CYS A 84 -13.57 -5.68 2.31
CA CYS A 84 -13.49 -7.13 2.34
C CYS A 84 -12.73 -7.58 3.58
N ASN A 85 -13.44 -8.10 4.61
CA ASN A 85 -12.79 -8.66 5.79
C ASN A 85 -12.13 -9.99 5.41
N ILE A 86 -10.82 -10.08 5.58
CA ILE A 86 -10.03 -11.26 5.20
C ILE A 86 -9.91 -12.29 6.32
N GLU A 87 -10.41 -12.02 7.52
CA GLU A 87 -10.23 -12.87 8.71
C GLU A 87 -10.69 -14.31 8.46
N GLY A 88 -11.89 -14.49 7.89
CA GLY A 88 -12.41 -15.81 7.58
C GLY A 88 -11.49 -16.60 6.65
N ALA A 89 -11.03 -15.98 5.57
CA ALA A 89 -10.13 -16.62 4.62
C ALA A 89 -8.77 -17.00 5.25
N VAL A 90 -8.23 -16.15 6.12
CA VAL A 90 -6.98 -16.43 6.84
C VAL A 90 -7.18 -17.62 7.78
N ASN A 91 -8.27 -17.64 8.56
CA ASN A 91 -8.56 -18.70 9.52
C ASN A 91 -8.78 -20.04 8.81
N GLU A 92 -9.60 -20.08 7.77
CA GLU A 92 -9.87 -21.29 6.98
C GLU A 92 -8.58 -21.90 6.40
N VAL A 93 -7.65 -21.07 5.92
CA VAL A 93 -6.35 -21.59 5.44
C VAL A 93 -5.54 -22.18 6.58
N LEU A 94 -5.47 -21.51 7.75
CA LEU A 94 -4.72 -22.03 8.90
C LEU A 94 -5.34 -23.33 9.44
N GLU A 95 -6.65 -23.41 9.56
CA GLU A 95 -7.40 -24.57 10.02
C GLU A 95 -7.24 -25.77 9.07
N SER A 96 -7.12 -25.52 7.76
CA SER A 96 -7.02 -26.58 6.74
C SER A 96 -5.81 -27.53 6.92
N PHE A 97 -4.76 -27.08 7.58
CA PHE A 97 -3.57 -27.89 7.85
C PHE A 97 -3.27 -28.06 9.34
N GLU A 98 -4.20 -27.66 10.22
CA GLU A 98 -4.08 -27.86 11.66
C GLU A 98 -3.94 -29.37 11.99
N GLY A 99 -3.06 -29.67 12.93
CA GLY A 99 -2.75 -31.06 13.31
C GLY A 99 -1.80 -31.82 12.36
N VAL A 100 -1.51 -31.26 11.19
CA VAL A 100 -0.52 -31.80 10.24
C VAL A 100 0.77 -30.99 10.27
N VAL A 101 0.66 -29.65 10.21
CA VAL A 101 1.79 -28.71 10.26
C VAL A 101 1.44 -27.58 11.21
N SER A 102 2.35 -27.24 12.11
CA SER A 102 2.16 -26.08 13.00
C SER A 102 2.56 -24.79 12.30
N PRO A 103 1.70 -23.76 12.29
CA PRO A 103 2.05 -22.44 11.75
C PRO A 103 3.25 -21.82 12.50
N THR A 104 4.20 -21.29 11.75
CA THR A 104 5.29 -20.49 12.33
C THR A 104 4.85 -19.04 12.51
N PRO A 105 5.56 -18.22 13.33
CA PRO A 105 5.30 -16.79 13.40
C PRO A 105 5.32 -16.09 12.01
N GLN A 106 6.21 -16.51 11.13
CA GLN A 106 6.24 -16.00 9.74
C GLN A 106 5.00 -16.41 8.93
N THR A 107 4.45 -17.61 9.17
CA THR A 107 3.22 -18.04 8.52
C THR A 107 2.08 -17.10 8.89
N THR A 108 1.89 -16.83 10.18
CA THR A 108 0.80 -15.98 10.68
C THR A 108 0.95 -14.52 10.26
N THR A 109 2.18 -14.01 10.11
CA THR A 109 2.44 -12.65 9.64
C THR A 109 2.26 -12.51 8.13
N ASN A 110 2.75 -13.47 7.33
CA ASN A 110 2.77 -13.33 5.88
C ASN A 110 1.49 -13.82 5.19
N LEU A 111 0.73 -14.71 5.80
CA LEU A 111 -0.51 -15.22 5.20
C LEU A 111 -1.54 -14.11 4.94
N PRO A 112 -1.82 -13.20 5.90
CA PRO A 112 -2.75 -12.09 5.65
C PRO A 112 -2.36 -11.21 4.45
N ALA A 113 -1.07 -10.91 4.26
CA ALA A 113 -0.59 -10.12 3.12
C ALA A 113 -0.86 -10.83 1.79
N ARG A 114 -0.69 -12.16 1.74
CA ARG A 114 -0.99 -12.97 0.54
C ARG A 114 -2.48 -13.09 0.26
N ILE A 115 -3.32 -13.21 1.30
CA ILE A 115 -4.79 -13.19 1.13
C ILE A 115 -5.25 -11.83 0.63
N ARG A 116 -4.69 -10.71 1.14
CA ARG A 116 -4.96 -9.37 0.61
C ARG A 116 -4.60 -9.26 -0.86
N MET A 117 -3.42 -9.74 -1.26
CA MET A 117 -3.00 -9.77 -2.66
C MET A 117 -4.00 -10.53 -3.53
N ALA A 118 -4.37 -11.75 -3.14
CA ALA A 118 -5.34 -12.56 -3.89
C ALA A 118 -6.70 -11.85 -3.99
N THR A 119 -7.15 -11.19 -2.93
CA THR A 119 -8.39 -10.39 -2.91
C THR A 119 -8.31 -9.21 -3.87
N LEU A 120 -7.20 -8.47 -3.89
CA LEU A 120 -7.00 -7.35 -4.82
C LEU A 120 -7.07 -7.81 -6.28
N TYR A 121 -6.41 -8.91 -6.62
CA TYR A 121 -6.44 -9.43 -7.98
C TYR A 121 -7.82 -10.00 -8.37
N ALA A 122 -8.55 -10.63 -7.44
CA ALA A 122 -9.92 -11.07 -7.69
C ALA A 122 -10.85 -9.89 -8.00
N ILE A 123 -10.75 -8.80 -7.22
CA ILE A 123 -11.50 -7.57 -7.48
C ILE A 123 -11.06 -6.94 -8.80
N SER A 124 -9.75 -6.82 -9.02
CA SER A 124 -9.17 -6.24 -10.23
C SER A 124 -9.69 -6.94 -11.49
N GLN A 125 -9.71 -8.26 -11.54
CA GLN A 125 -10.27 -9.01 -12.66
C GLN A 125 -11.75 -8.76 -12.86
N SER A 126 -12.51 -8.61 -11.76
CA SER A 126 -13.96 -8.40 -11.81
C SER A 126 -14.35 -7.01 -12.33
N VAL A 127 -13.48 -6.02 -12.21
CA VAL A 127 -13.73 -4.63 -12.61
C VAL A 127 -12.89 -4.18 -13.82
N ASN A 128 -12.26 -5.12 -14.53
CA ASN A 128 -11.28 -4.79 -15.57
C ASN A 128 -10.19 -3.83 -15.03
N GLY A 129 -9.58 -4.18 -13.91
CA GLY A 129 -8.64 -3.30 -13.20
C GLY A 129 -7.16 -3.69 -13.37
N ARG A 130 -6.32 -2.89 -12.74
CA ARG A 130 -4.88 -3.12 -12.53
C ARG A 130 -4.56 -2.82 -11.08
N VAL A 131 -3.82 -3.70 -10.44
CA VAL A 131 -3.46 -3.57 -9.02
C VAL A 131 -2.25 -2.64 -8.88
N ALA A 132 -2.39 -1.59 -8.08
CA ALA A 132 -1.29 -0.73 -7.72
C ALA A 132 -0.46 -1.35 -6.58
N ASN A 133 0.84 -1.48 -6.77
CA ASN A 133 1.78 -1.73 -5.67
C ASN A 133 2.01 -0.45 -4.88
N THR A 134 2.12 -0.55 -3.56
CA THR A 134 2.29 0.59 -2.66
C THR A 134 3.65 0.61 -1.95
N CYS A 135 4.54 -0.34 -2.24
CA CYS A 135 5.89 -0.36 -1.67
C CYS A 135 6.72 0.83 -2.19
N ASN A 136 7.53 1.39 -1.32
CA ASN A 136 8.46 2.46 -1.62
C ASN A 136 9.91 1.92 -1.68
N LEU A 137 10.84 2.73 -2.20
CA LEU A 137 12.25 2.35 -2.37
C LEU A 137 12.92 1.96 -1.05
N SER A 138 12.60 2.61 0.06
CA SER A 138 13.21 2.30 1.36
C SER A 138 12.81 0.91 1.85
N GLU A 139 11.56 0.50 1.65
CA GLU A 139 11.07 -0.84 1.97
C GLU A 139 11.74 -1.90 1.08
N ASP A 140 11.85 -1.63 -0.22
CA ASP A 140 12.51 -2.52 -1.18
C ASP A 140 13.99 -2.74 -0.84
N TRP A 141 14.69 -1.69 -0.41
CA TRP A 141 16.11 -1.80 -0.03
C TRP A 141 16.37 -2.69 1.18
N VAL A 142 15.46 -2.69 2.14
CA VAL A 142 15.60 -3.53 3.36
C VAL A 142 14.88 -4.88 3.23
N GLY A 143 14.18 -5.10 2.12
CA GLY A 143 13.39 -6.32 1.91
C GLY A 143 12.18 -6.43 2.84
N TYR A 144 11.63 -5.30 3.26
CA TYR A 144 10.48 -5.23 4.16
C TYR A 144 9.17 -5.33 3.38
N ALA A 145 8.96 -6.47 2.76
CA ALA A 145 7.72 -6.79 2.06
C ALA A 145 7.51 -8.31 1.98
N THR A 146 6.26 -8.75 2.01
CA THR A 146 5.92 -10.16 1.86
C THR A 146 5.93 -10.53 0.38
N LYS A 147 6.85 -11.44 0.01
CA LYS A 147 6.90 -11.99 -1.34
C LYS A 147 5.56 -12.61 -1.73
N TYR A 148 5.01 -12.21 -2.88
CA TYR A 148 3.67 -12.59 -3.34
C TYR A 148 2.54 -12.16 -2.39
N GLY A 149 2.78 -11.11 -1.61
CA GLY A 149 1.81 -10.42 -0.77
C GLY A 149 1.76 -8.94 -1.15
N ASP A 150 2.11 -8.08 -0.21
CA ASP A 150 2.17 -6.61 -0.41
C ASP A 150 3.22 -6.16 -1.44
N ALA A 151 4.26 -6.98 -1.71
CA ALA A 151 5.20 -6.73 -2.81
C ALA A 151 4.59 -6.90 -4.21
N ALA A 152 3.37 -7.43 -4.34
CA ALA A 152 2.74 -7.68 -5.64
C ALA A 152 1.96 -6.47 -6.15
N GLY A 153 1.98 -6.27 -7.47
CA GLY A 153 1.21 -5.27 -8.18
C GLY A 153 1.52 -5.28 -9.68
N ASP A 154 0.66 -4.66 -10.47
CA ASP A 154 0.83 -4.52 -11.92
C ASP A 154 1.69 -3.30 -12.27
N PHE A 155 1.67 -2.27 -11.41
CA PHE A 155 2.47 -1.06 -11.51
C PHE A 155 2.83 -0.51 -10.13
N SER A 156 3.97 0.17 -10.02
CA SER A 156 4.58 0.57 -8.75
C SER A 156 4.97 2.05 -8.75
N PRO A 157 4.04 2.98 -8.46
CA PRO A 157 4.28 4.42 -8.54
C PRO A 157 5.36 4.95 -7.59
N LEU A 158 5.60 4.26 -6.46
CA LEU A 158 6.53 4.70 -5.41
C LEU A 158 7.89 4.00 -5.43
N SER A 159 8.13 3.06 -6.37
CA SER A 159 9.32 2.19 -6.38
C SER A 159 10.66 2.94 -6.44
N GLN A 160 10.67 4.21 -6.84
CA GLN A 160 11.87 5.05 -6.93
C GLN A 160 11.91 6.15 -5.86
N LEU A 161 10.98 6.14 -4.91
CA LEU A 161 10.84 7.18 -3.88
C LEU A 161 11.17 6.64 -2.50
N THR A 162 11.98 7.38 -1.78
CA THR A 162 12.23 7.16 -0.35
C THR A 162 11.02 7.57 0.49
N VAL A 163 10.94 7.07 1.73
CA VAL A 163 9.87 7.45 2.69
C VAL A 163 9.72 8.96 2.84
N THR A 164 10.83 9.67 2.90
CA THR A 164 10.84 11.15 3.05
C THR A 164 10.22 11.84 1.82
N GLU A 165 10.53 11.34 0.64
CA GLU A 165 10.00 11.86 -0.64
C GLU A 165 8.51 11.53 -0.79
N VAL A 166 8.08 10.33 -0.41
CA VAL A 166 6.66 9.95 -0.38
C VAL A 166 5.85 10.91 0.51
N LYS A 167 6.36 11.22 1.72
CA LYS A 167 5.71 12.21 2.59
C LYS A 167 5.65 13.61 1.97
N ALA A 168 6.71 14.03 1.29
CA ALA A 168 6.73 15.33 0.62
C ALA A 168 5.70 15.40 -0.52
N ILE A 169 5.56 14.33 -1.31
CA ILE A 169 4.55 14.21 -2.36
C ILE A 169 3.14 14.15 -1.76
N GLY A 170 2.93 13.45 -0.66
CA GLY A 170 1.64 13.42 0.04
C GLY A 170 1.15 14.81 0.46
N ARG A 171 2.06 15.65 0.95
CA ARG A 171 1.75 17.06 1.28
C ARG A 171 1.45 17.87 0.03
N GLU A 172 2.18 17.68 -1.06
CA GLU A 172 1.95 18.35 -2.34
C GLU A 172 0.61 17.96 -2.98
N LEU A 173 0.13 16.73 -2.73
CA LEU A 173 -1.20 16.24 -3.11
C LEU A 173 -2.33 16.77 -2.20
N GLY A 174 -1.99 17.51 -1.14
CA GLY A 174 -2.96 18.05 -0.19
C GLY A 174 -3.63 17.02 0.71
N LEU A 175 -3.00 15.85 0.88
CA LEU A 175 -3.52 14.82 1.78
C LEU A 175 -3.53 15.31 3.25
N PRO A 176 -4.53 14.91 4.05
CA PRO A 176 -4.56 15.18 5.48
C PRO A 176 -3.25 14.76 6.18
N SER A 177 -2.76 15.61 7.10
CA SER A 177 -1.53 15.34 7.86
C SER A 177 -1.60 14.02 8.64
N GLU A 178 -2.80 13.67 9.13
CA GLU A 178 -3.08 12.43 9.83
C GLU A 178 -2.76 11.18 9.00
N LEU A 179 -2.86 11.26 7.67
CA LEU A 179 -2.53 10.18 6.76
C LEU A 179 -1.04 10.20 6.37
N VAL A 180 -0.46 11.38 6.18
CA VAL A 180 0.92 11.53 5.71
C VAL A 180 1.93 11.34 6.82
N ASP A 181 1.62 11.84 8.04
CA ASP A 181 2.53 11.86 9.18
C ASP A 181 2.21 10.77 10.22
N LYS A 182 1.21 9.92 9.96
CA LYS A 182 0.92 8.75 10.81
C LYS A 182 2.19 7.94 11.05
N ILE A 183 2.42 7.57 12.31
CA ILE A 183 3.50 6.65 12.65
C ILE A 183 3.19 5.30 11.97
N PRO A 184 4.12 4.74 11.19
CA PRO A 184 3.91 3.45 10.55
C PRO A 184 3.61 2.37 11.61
N THR A 185 2.50 1.67 11.44
CA THR A 185 2.17 0.45 12.17
C THR A 185 2.02 -0.67 11.16
N ASP A 186 2.55 -1.84 11.44
CA ASP A 186 2.48 -2.99 10.53
C ASP A 186 1.04 -3.48 10.26
N GLY A 187 0.06 -2.95 11.00
CA GLY A 187 -1.35 -3.35 10.89
C GLY A 187 -1.61 -4.82 11.19
N LEU A 188 -0.58 -5.57 11.61
CA LEU A 188 -0.60 -7.02 11.79
C LEU A 188 -0.48 -7.41 13.26
N CYS A 189 0.43 -6.79 14.02
CA CYS A 189 0.69 -7.16 15.41
C CYS A 189 0.76 -5.96 16.38
N GLY A 190 0.40 -4.75 15.94
CA GLY A 190 0.39 -3.55 16.77
C GLY A 190 1.78 -3.04 17.15
N LYS A 191 2.82 -3.54 16.51
CA LYS A 191 4.20 -3.06 16.63
C LYS A 191 4.47 -2.01 15.57
N THR A 192 5.43 -1.13 15.85
CA THR A 192 5.92 -0.19 14.84
C THR A 192 6.88 -0.91 13.89
N ASP A 193 7.10 -0.35 12.69
CA ASP A 193 8.11 -0.86 11.76
C ASP A 193 9.50 -0.87 12.43
N GLU A 194 9.77 0.08 13.33
CA GLU A 194 11.00 0.14 14.13
C GLU A 194 11.15 -1.05 15.10
N ASP A 195 10.06 -1.50 15.72
CA ASP A 195 10.06 -2.66 16.61
C ASP A 195 10.33 -3.96 15.85
N ASN A 196 9.84 -4.07 14.61
CA ASN A 196 10.00 -5.26 13.77
C ASN A 196 11.38 -5.35 13.12
N LEU A 197 11.99 -4.22 12.76
CA LEU A 197 13.34 -4.13 12.18
C LEU A 197 14.45 -4.23 13.25
N GLY A 198 14.08 -4.33 14.54
CA GLY A 198 15.01 -4.51 15.65
C GLY A 198 16.10 -3.44 15.71
N SER A 199 15.89 -2.32 16.38
CA SER A 199 16.84 -1.20 16.54
C SER A 199 17.47 -0.63 15.24
N VAL A 200 17.08 -1.10 14.07
CA VAL A 200 17.32 -0.43 12.80
C VAL A 200 16.32 0.70 12.73
N SER A 201 16.60 1.72 13.54
CA SER A 201 15.76 2.88 13.64
C SER A 201 15.67 3.57 12.26
N TYR A 202 14.63 4.36 12.10
CA TYR A 202 14.48 5.44 11.11
C TYR A 202 15.80 6.16 10.76
N THR A 203 16.78 6.15 11.67
CA THR A 203 18.14 6.65 11.48
C THR A 203 18.96 5.81 10.49
N HIS A 204 18.77 4.48 10.41
CA HIS A 204 19.50 3.64 9.45
C HIS A 204 18.90 3.73 8.05
N LEU A 205 17.57 3.74 7.93
CA LEU A 205 16.88 4.01 6.67
C LEU A 205 17.25 5.41 6.15
N ARG A 206 17.29 6.41 7.04
CA ARG A 206 17.73 7.77 6.72
C ARG A 206 19.21 7.85 6.31
N ALA A 207 20.07 6.99 6.85
CA ALA A 207 21.48 6.92 6.43
C ALA A 207 21.64 6.34 5.02
N HIS A 208 20.80 5.36 4.64
CA HIS A 208 20.73 4.83 3.28
C HIS A 208 20.12 5.84 2.31
N GLU A 209 19.06 6.55 2.72
CA GLU A 209 18.45 7.63 1.94
C GLU A 209 19.42 8.78 1.66
N THR A 210 20.31 9.11 2.62
CA THR A 210 21.32 10.18 2.44
C THR A 210 22.55 9.71 1.67
N ALA A 211 22.84 8.41 1.60
CA ALA A 211 23.95 7.86 0.83
C ALA A 211 23.66 7.71 -0.67
N ALA A 212 22.38 7.78 -1.07
CA ALA A 212 21.92 7.69 -2.46
C ALA A 212 21.85 9.06 -3.17
N ASN A 213 22.10 10.16 -2.46
CA ASN A 213 22.25 11.51 -2.96
C ASN A 213 23.71 11.97 -2.84
#